data_549afeb4e4b3361903d0e188bdf557c5
#
_entry.id   549afeb4e4b3361903d0e188bdf557c5
#
_cell.length_a   1.000
_cell.length_b   1.000
_cell.length_c   1.000
_cell.angle_alpha   90.00
_cell.angle_beta   90.00
_cell.angle_gamma   90.00
#
_symmetry.space_group_name_H-M   'P 1'
#
loop_
_entity.id
_entity.type
_entity.pdbx_description
1 polymer ?
#
loop_
_entity_poly.entity_id
_entity_poly.type
_entity_poly.pdbx_seq_one_letter_code
_entity_poly.pdbx_strand_id
1 'polypeptide(L)'
;GKSLYGKADYNNLKCFDFVMGTCGLGNFSNNELQKALLGKQANVGVGLGQYYQYLSGFSVPKDIETLMQLIYLNFTAVSKDEDKYKSTMAMVAQSLKNKGLSPEAAFGDSLTCAIYNHDSRYTPLEEADLAHISYDRILQIQKERFANASQFTFYFVGNFDEATIRPLIEKYIGALPKGKASKWVSADPIAKGIVNVNFKRKAETPKAMASDLYHMPMDYNIENVVLADAPG
;
A
#
# COMPACT_ATOMS: atom_id res chain seq x y z
N GLY A 1 6.70 -8.04 -1.17
CA GLY A 1 6.01 -7.06 -2.01
C GLY A 1 5.12 -7.69 -3.07
N LYS A 2 4.48 -6.86 -3.88
CA LYS A 2 3.52 -7.26 -4.93
C LYS A 2 4.17 -8.11 -6.04
N SER A 3 5.45 -7.92 -6.31
CA SER A 3 6.20 -8.64 -7.37
C SER A 3 6.23 -10.16 -7.19
N LEU A 4 5.90 -10.66 -6.01
CA LEU A 4 5.87 -12.09 -5.70
C LEU A 4 4.60 -12.80 -6.20
N TYR A 5 3.63 -12.05 -6.69
CA TYR A 5 2.31 -12.56 -7.08
C TYR A 5 2.11 -12.54 -8.60
N GLY A 6 1.32 -13.48 -9.08
CA GLY A 6 0.96 -13.59 -10.49
C GLY A 6 -0.28 -12.79 -10.87
N LYS A 7 -0.63 -12.83 -12.15
CA LYS A 7 -1.71 -12.06 -12.77
C LYS A 7 -3.08 -12.25 -12.07
N ALA A 8 -3.35 -13.45 -11.55
CA ALA A 8 -4.60 -13.74 -10.85
C ALA A 8 -4.82 -12.88 -9.59
N ASP A 9 -3.75 -12.37 -9.00
CA ASP A 9 -3.81 -11.57 -7.78
C ASP A 9 -3.73 -10.05 -8.02
N TYR A 10 -3.49 -9.59 -9.24
CA TYR A 10 -3.18 -8.16 -9.47
C TYR A 10 -4.31 -7.23 -9.04
N ASN A 11 -5.58 -7.56 -9.26
CA ASN A 11 -6.70 -6.74 -8.79
C ASN A 11 -6.82 -6.76 -7.26
N ASN A 12 -6.57 -7.89 -6.61
CA ASN A 12 -6.49 -7.99 -5.16
C ASN A 12 -5.36 -7.10 -4.60
N LEU A 13 -4.20 -7.10 -5.24
CA LEU A 13 -3.04 -6.28 -4.83
C LEU A 13 -3.25 -4.78 -5.03
N LYS A 14 -4.03 -4.37 -6.04
CA LYS A 14 -4.41 -2.95 -6.24
C LYS A 14 -5.34 -2.45 -5.14
N CYS A 15 -6.18 -3.33 -4.61
CA CYS A 15 -7.12 -3.00 -3.52
C CYS A 15 -6.60 -3.33 -2.12
N PHE A 16 -5.40 -3.89 -2.00
CA PHE A 16 -4.87 -4.37 -0.72
C PHE A 16 -4.96 -3.30 0.38
N ASP A 17 -4.44 -2.12 0.14
CA ASP A 17 -4.37 -1.06 1.15
C ASP A 17 -5.77 -0.58 1.58
N PHE A 18 -6.72 -0.45 0.62
CA PHE A 18 -8.12 -0.11 0.92
C PHE A 18 -8.79 -1.17 1.79
N VAL A 19 -8.61 -2.43 1.44
CA VAL A 19 -9.24 -3.55 2.15
C VAL A 19 -8.62 -3.73 3.52
N MET A 20 -7.31 -3.60 3.67
CA MET A 20 -6.66 -3.65 4.98
C MET A 20 -7.17 -2.56 5.92
N GLY A 21 -7.49 -1.37 5.40
CA GLY A 21 -8.13 -0.29 6.15
C GLY A 21 -9.54 -0.60 6.66
N THR A 22 -10.18 -1.67 6.17
CA THR A 22 -11.50 -2.11 6.64
C THR A 22 -11.43 -3.19 7.73
N CYS A 23 -10.29 -3.83 7.89
CA CYS A 23 -10.15 -4.97 8.80
C CYS A 23 -10.28 -4.56 10.27
N GLY A 24 -10.75 -5.50 11.06
CA GLY A 24 -10.62 -5.49 12.50
C GLY A 24 -9.28 -6.06 12.97
N LEU A 25 -8.98 -5.90 14.24
CA LEU A 25 -7.80 -6.46 14.88
C LEU A 25 -8.17 -7.20 16.17
N GLY A 26 -7.66 -8.41 16.34
CA GLY A 26 -8.01 -9.28 17.45
C GLY A 26 -9.49 -9.63 17.42
N ASN A 27 -10.18 -9.36 18.53
CA ASN A 27 -11.62 -9.57 18.67
C ASN A 27 -12.46 -8.33 18.34
N PHE A 28 -11.84 -7.24 17.90
CA PHE A 28 -12.53 -6.00 17.58
C PHE A 28 -12.82 -5.94 16.07
N SER A 29 -14.07 -5.64 15.71
CA SER A 29 -14.38 -5.11 14.39
C SER A 29 -13.69 -3.77 14.17
N ASN A 30 -13.65 -3.27 12.93
CA ASN A 30 -13.05 -1.97 12.65
C ASN A 30 -13.68 -0.84 13.49
N ASN A 31 -15.02 -0.81 13.56
CA ASN A 31 -15.74 0.21 14.32
C ASN A 31 -15.50 0.09 15.84
N GLU A 32 -15.43 -1.11 16.38
CA GLU A 32 -15.12 -1.34 17.80
C GLU A 32 -13.69 -0.94 18.13
N LEU A 33 -12.74 -1.24 17.23
CA LEU A 33 -11.36 -0.81 17.38
C LEU A 33 -11.26 0.73 17.42
N GLN A 34 -11.95 1.44 16.53
CA GLN A 34 -11.99 2.90 16.56
C GLN A 34 -12.56 3.44 17.88
N LYS A 35 -13.62 2.80 18.42
CA LYS A 35 -14.17 3.17 19.72
C LYS A 35 -13.19 2.87 20.86
N ALA A 36 -12.52 1.73 20.85
CA ALA A 36 -11.54 1.35 21.87
C ALA A 36 -10.32 2.30 21.88
N LEU A 37 -10.00 2.90 20.72
CA LEU A 37 -8.92 3.86 20.57
C LEU A 37 -9.35 5.31 20.85
N LEU A 38 -10.60 5.58 21.22
CA LEU A 38 -11.02 6.94 21.60
C LEU A 38 -10.17 7.48 22.75
N GLY A 39 -9.63 8.69 22.57
CA GLY A 39 -8.72 9.32 23.53
C GLY A 39 -7.27 8.83 23.45
N LYS A 40 -6.97 7.84 22.61
CA LYS A 40 -5.61 7.42 22.26
C LYS A 40 -5.15 8.13 20.99
N GLN A 41 -3.87 8.46 20.97
CA GLN A 41 -3.21 9.01 19.78
C GLN A 41 -2.18 7.99 19.29
N ALA A 42 -2.68 6.88 18.74
CA ALA A 42 -1.88 5.83 18.15
C ALA A 42 -2.61 5.24 16.95
N ASN A 43 -1.89 4.98 15.87
CA ASN A 43 -2.40 4.29 14.70
C ASN A 43 -1.30 3.45 14.04
N VAL A 44 -1.70 2.43 13.30
CA VAL A 44 -0.84 1.62 12.43
C VAL A 44 -1.61 1.28 11.17
N GLY A 45 -0.98 1.54 10.03
CA GLY A 45 -1.44 1.05 8.73
C GLY A 45 -0.44 0.05 8.16
N VAL A 46 -0.92 -0.86 7.33
CA VAL A 46 -0.11 -1.84 6.60
C VAL A 46 -0.27 -1.62 5.11
N GLY A 47 0.78 -1.90 4.35
CA GLY A 47 0.73 -1.78 2.90
C GLY A 47 1.73 -2.67 2.18
N LEU A 48 1.53 -2.78 0.86
CA LEU A 48 2.41 -3.50 -0.04
C LEU A 48 2.96 -2.58 -1.12
N GLY A 49 4.27 -2.35 -1.09
CA GLY A 49 5.00 -1.82 -2.24
C GLY A 49 5.27 -2.89 -3.29
N GLN A 50 5.88 -2.51 -4.40
CA GLN A 50 6.21 -3.44 -5.48
C GLN A 50 7.15 -4.56 -4.99
N TYR A 51 8.18 -4.21 -4.22
CA TYR A 51 9.23 -5.14 -3.76
C TYR A 51 9.27 -5.36 -2.26
N TYR A 52 8.48 -4.64 -1.48
CA TYR A 52 8.49 -4.68 -0.02
C TYR A 52 7.08 -4.68 0.55
N GLN A 53 6.96 -5.04 1.79
CA GLN A 53 5.79 -4.83 2.63
C GLN A 53 6.19 -3.92 3.79
N TYR A 54 5.26 -3.16 4.31
CA TYR A 54 5.54 -2.20 5.36
C TYR A 54 4.38 -2.01 6.33
N LEU A 55 4.74 -1.57 7.52
CA LEU A 55 3.84 -0.93 8.45
C LEU A 55 4.30 0.52 8.62
N SER A 56 3.36 1.42 8.72
CA SER A 56 3.61 2.81 9.09
C SER A 56 2.69 3.15 10.24
N GLY A 57 3.21 3.79 11.28
CA GLY A 57 2.43 4.10 12.45
C GLY A 57 2.93 5.35 13.16
N PHE A 58 2.09 5.86 14.01
CA PHE A 58 2.35 7.04 14.82
C PHE A 58 1.77 6.85 16.21
N SER A 59 2.45 7.39 17.22
CA SER A 59 1.86 7.59 18.55
C SER A 59 2.50 8.78 19.27
N VAL A 60 1.79 9.28 20.30
CA VAL A 60 2.41 10.14 21.29
C VAL A 60 3.08 9.27 22.37
N PRO A 61 4.06 9.79 23.16
CA PRO A 61 4.80 9.00 24.15
C PRO A 61 3.91 8.24 25.13
N LYS A 62 2.81 8.84 25.61
CA LYS A 62 1.87 8.20 26.55
C LYS A 62 1.13 7.00 25.97
N ASP A 63 1.01 6.89 24.65
CA ASP A 63 0.27 5.86 23.95
C ASP A 63 1.18 4.88 23.18
N ILE A 64 2.49 4.89 23.44
CA ILE A 64 3.47 4.06 22.72
C ILE A 64 3.20 2.57 22.90
N GLU A 65 2.72 2.13 24.05
CA GLU A 65 2.32 0.73 24.24
C GLU A 65 1.12 0.35 23.35
N THR A 66 0.17 1.27 23.18
CA THR A 66 -0.95 1.06 22.24
C THR A 66 -0.43 0.90 20.79
N LEU A 67 0.56 1.70 20.38
CA LEU A 67 1.23 1.52 19.08
C LEU A 67 1.82 0.11 18.95
N MET A 68 2.56 -0.37 19.95
CA MET A 68 3.16 -1.70 19.95
C MET A 68 2.12 -2.82 19.88
N GLN A 69 1.00 -2.67 20.58
CA GLN A 69 -0.14 -3.60 20.52
C GLN A 69 -0.73 -3.63 19.12
N LEU A 70 -0.94 -2.48 18.49
CA LEU A 70 -1.46 -2.40 17.12
C LEU A 70 -0.48 -3.03 16.11
N ILE A 71 0.82 -2.82 16.26
CA ILE A 71 1.83 -3.50 15.43
C ILE A 71 1.68 -5.02 15.60
N TYR A 72 1.69 -5.51 16.83
CA TYR A 72 1.58 -6.95 17.12
C TYR A 72 0.32 -7.55 16.51
N LEU A 73 -0.84 -6.93 16.68
CA LEU A 73 -2.11 -7.40 16.14
C LEU A 73 -2.14 -7.41 14.60
N ASN A 74 -1.50 -6.45 13.95
CA ASN A 74 -1.39 -6.44 12.48
C ASN A 74 -0.56 -7.61 11.93
N PHE A 75 0.36 -8.17 12.70
CA PHE A 75 1.07 -9.40 12.33
C PHE A 75 0.28 -10.66 12.65
N THR A 76 -0.50 -10.68 13.72
CA THR A 76 -0.96 -11.93 14.34
C THR A 76 -2.47 -12.14 14.31
N ALA A 77 -3.26 -11.07 14.22
CA ALA A 77 -4.69 -11.16 14.49
C ALA A 77 -5.54 -10.18 13.66
N VAL A 78 -5.28 -10.10 12.37
CA VAL A 78 -6.16 -9.37 11.45
C VAL A 78 -7.43 -10.16 11.24
N SER A 79 -8.59 -9.53 11.36
CA SER A 79 -9.91 -10.14 11.23
C SER A 79 -10.78 -9.43 10.20
N LYS A 80 -11.76 -10.15 9.65
CA LYS A 80 -12.74 -9.60 8.72
C LYS A 80 -13.71 -8.66 9.42
N ASP A 81 -14.09 -7.61 8.71
CA ASP A 81 -15.27 -6.79 8.98
C ASP A 81 -16.05 -6.65 7.67
N GLU A 82 -17.02 -7.54 7.47
CA GLU A 82 -17.78 -7.63 6.22
C GLU A 82 -18.60 -6.36 5.93
N ASP A 83 -19.15 -5.73 6.97
CA ASP A 83 -19.99 -4.54 6.80
C ASP A 83 -19.12 -3.34 6.43
N LYS A 84 -17.97 -3.19 7.10
CA LYS A 84 -17.01 -2.14 6.77
C LYS A 84 -16.44 -2.34 5.37
N TYR A 85 -16.10 -3.58 5.01
CA TYR A 85 -15.64 -3.92 3.67
C TYR A 85 -16.67 -3.53 2.59
N LYS A 86 -17.93 -3.97 2.72
CA LYS A 86 -18.99 -3.65 1.76
C LYS A 86 -19.18 -2.15 1.58
N SER A 87 -19.24 -1.41 2.69
CA SER A 87 -19.41 0.04 2.64
C SER A 87 -18.21 0.74 1.98
N THR A 88 -17.00 0.29 2.26
CA THR A 88 -15.77 0.85 1.66
C THR A 88 -15.70 0.52 0.16
N MET A 89 -16.00 -0.71 -0.24
CA MET A 89 -16.00 -1.08 -1.67
C MET A 89 -17.07 -0.33 -2.47
N ALA A 90 -18.21 -0.01 -1.87
CA ALA A 90 -19.20 0.87 -2.50
C ALA A 90 -18.66 2.31 -2.72
N MET A 91 -17.92 2.85 -1.74
CA MET A 91 -17.25 4.16 -1.91
C MET A 91 -16.14 4.11 -2.97
N VAL A 92 -15.36 3.02 -3.03
CA VAL A 92 -14.35 2.83 -4.06
C VAL A 92 -15.00 2.78 -5.45
N ALA A 93 -16.09 2.03 -5.62
CA ALA A 93 -16.84 1.98 -6.88
C ALA A 93 -17.32 3.36 -7.32
N GLN A 94 -17.90 4.14 -6.40
CA GLN A 94 -18.34 5.50 -6.70
C GLN A 94 -17.17 6.43 -7.06
N SER A 95 -16.04 6.30 -6.37
CA SER A 95 -14.82 7.06 -6.67
C SER A 95 -14.28 6.75 -8.06
N LEU A 96 -14.28 5.47 -8.46
CA LEU A 96 -13.83 5.05 -9.80
C LEU A 96 -14.75 5.58 -10.90
N LYS A 97 -16.07 5.59 -10.70
CA LYS A 97 -17.02 6.25 -11.62
C LYS A 97 -16.72 7.73 -11.79
N ASN A 98 -16.53 8.44 -10.68
CA ASN A 98 -16.24 9.88 -10.69
C ASN A 98 -14.87 10.18 -11.33
N LYS A 99 -13.87 9.34 -11.07
CA LYS A 99 -12.53 9.43 -11.68
C LYS A 99 -12.62 9.42 -13.20
N GLY A 100 -13.49 8.58 -13.78
CA GLY A 100 -13.70 8.51 -15.22
C GLY A 100 -14.18 9.81 -15.86
N LEU A 101 -14.70 10.76 -15.08
CA LEU A 101 -15.14 12.08 -15.56
C LEU A 101 -14.02 13.13 -15.57
N SER A 102 -12.89 12.89 -14.90
CA SER A 102 -11.78 13.84 -14.83
C SER A 102 -10.81 13.67 -16.03
N PRO A 103 -10.56 14.74 -16.80
CA PRO A 103 -9.54 14.73 -17.84
C PRO A 103 -8.13 14.47 -17.29
N GLU A 104 -7.81 14.99 -16.12
CA GLU A 104 -6.51 14.81 -15.44
C GLU A 104 -6.29 13.35 -15.05
N ALA A 105 -7.31 12.72 -14.49
CA ALA A 105 -7.24 11.31 -14.14
C ALA A 105 -7.06 10.44 -15.39
N ALA A 106 -7.76 10.74 -16.48
CA ALA A 106 -7.59 10.04 -17.75
C ALA A 106 -6.19 10.20 -18.34
N PHE A 107 -5.61 11.41 -18.21
CA PHE A 107 -4.23 11.66 -18.63
C PHE A 107 -3.24 10.86 -17.79
N GLY A 108 -3.37 10.89 -16.45
CA GLY A 108 -2.50 10.14 -15.55
C GLY A 108 -2.59 8.62 -15.77
N ASP A 109 -3.78 8.10 -16.00
CA ASP A 109 -4.01 6.68 -16.30
C ASP A 109 -3.34 6.28 -17.63
N SER A 110 -3.51 7.10 -18.67
CA SER A 110 -2.87 6.90 -19.98
C SER A 110 -1.35 6.94 -19.86
N LEU A 111 -0.82 7.91 -19.12
CA LEU A 111 0.61 8.05 -18.89
C LEU A 111 1.16 6.82 -18.15
N THR A 112 0.50 6.36 -17.10
CA THR A 112 0.88 5.15 -16.36
C THR A 112 0.89 3.92 -17.27
N CYS A 113 -0.13 3.74 -18.09
CA CYS A 113 -0.20 2.65 -19.04
C CYS A 113 0.93 2.72 -20.08
N ALA A 114 1.27 3.89 -20.56
CA ALA A 114 2.36 4.09 -21.52
C ALA A 114 3.73 3.79 -20.91
N ILE A 115 4.00 4.28 -19.69
CA ILE A 115 5.26 4.05 -18.97
C ILE A 115 5.50 2.57 -18.75
N TYR A 116 4.48 1.85 -18.28
CA TYR A 116 4.59 0.44 -17.91
C TYR A 116 4.13 -0.53 -19.00
N ASN A 117 4.13 -0.07 -20.26
CA ASN A 117 3.82 -0.91 -21.42
C ASN A 117 2.51 -1.72 -21.26
N HIS A 118 1.48 -1.10 -20.71
CA HIS A 118 0.19 -1.72 -20.39
C HIS A 118 0.28 -3.00 -19.52
N ASP A 119 1.34 -3.14 -18.74
CA ASP A 119 1.45 -4.28 -17.81
C ASP A 119 0.33 -4.22 -16.76
N SER A 120 -0.44 -5.28 -16.67
CA SER A 120 -1.63 -5.34 -15.82
C SER A 120 -1.37 -5.16 -14.31
N ARG A 121 -0.12 -5.24 -13.86
CA ARG A 121 0.28 -4.90 -12.48
C ARG A 121 0.14 -3.41 -12.19
N TYR A 122 0.33 -2.57 -13.20
CA TYR A 122 0.40 -1.11 -13.09
C TYR A 122 -0.79 -0.40 -13.73
N THR A 123 -1.58 -1.10 -14.58
CA THR A 123 -2.79 -0.50 -15.11
C THR A 123 -3.70 -0.04 -13.97
N PRO A 124 -4.30 1.15 -14.09
CA PRO A 124 -5.24 1.66 -13.09
C PRO A 124 -6.37 0.66 -12.82
N LEU A 125 -6.89 0.71 -11.60
CA LEU A 125 -8.08 -0.06 -11.24
C LEU A 125 -9.31 0.57 -11.90
N GLU A 126 -10.16 -0.26 -12.51
CA GLU A 126 -11.42 0.13 -13.09
C GLU A 126 -12.61 -0.45 -12.31
N GLU A 127 -13.82 0.11 -12.50
CA GLU A 127 -15.02 -0.37 -11.80
C GLU A 127 -15.28 -1.86 -12.07
N ALA A 128 -15.06 -2.32 -13.31
CA ALA A 128 -15.24 -3.72 -13.68
C ALA A 128 -14.30 -4.68 -12.94
N ASP A 129 -13.13 -4.23 -12.53
CA ASP A 129 -12.17 -5.03 -11.77
C ASP A 129 -12.66 -5.39 -10.37
N LEU A 130 -13.59 -4.59 -9.81
CA LEU A 130 -14.11 -4.80 -8.45
C LEU A 130 -14.83 -6.14 -8.31
N ALA A 131 -15.43 -6.65 -9.39
CA ALA A 131 -16.07 -7.96 -9.39
C ALA A 131 -15.08 -9.13 -9.22
N HIS A 132 -13.80 -8.90 -9.43
CA HIS A 132 -12.72 -9.89 -9.35
C HIS A 132 -11.88 -9.77 -8.06
N ILE A 133 -12.32 -8.95 -7.11
CA ILE A 133 -11.63 -8.77 -5.83
C ILE A 133 -12.20 -9.73 -4.80
N SER A 134 -11.30 -10.45 -4.13
CA SER A 134 -11.64 -11.37 -3.05
C SER A 134 -11.08 -10.88 -1.72
N TYR A 135 -11.97 -10.60 -0.76
CA TYR A 135 -11.57 -10.23 0.60
C TYR A 135 -10.73 -11.32 1.25
N ASP A 136 -11.16 -12.59 1.11
CA ASP A 136 -10.40 -13.74 1.63
C ASP A 136 -8.99 -13.83 1.07
N ARG A 137 -8.86 -13.61 -0.25
CA ARG A 137 -7.55 -13.66 -0.90
C ARG A 137 -6.64 -12.53 -0.43
N ILE A 138 -7.17 -11.34 -0.21
CA ILE A 138 -6.40 -10.20 0.33
C ILE A 138 -5.91 -10.50 1.74
N LEU A 139 -6.76 -11.06 2.61
CA LEU A 139 -6.34 -11.47 3.96
C LEU A 139 -5.31 -12.60 3.93
N GLN A 140 -5.42 -13.51 2.99
CA GLN A 140 -4.41 -14.55 2.79
C GLN A 140 -3.07 -13.94 2.36
N ILE A 141 -3.07 -12.98 1.43
CA ILE A 141 -1.88 -12.23 1.01
C ILE A 141 -1.25 -11.50 2.21
N GLN A 142 -2.08 -10.84 3.02
CA GLN A 142 -1.61 -10.20 4.25
C GLN A 142 -0.91 -11.22 5.16
N LYS A 143 -1.56 -12.33 5.45
CA LYS A 143 -0.99 -13.39 6.29
C LYS A 143 0.32 -13.94 5.71
N GLU A 144 0.40 -14.16 4.40
CA GLU A 144 1.62 -14.63 3.72
C GLU A 144 2.77 -13.61 3.84
N ARG A 145 2.47 -12.31 3.73
CA ARG A 145 3.49 -11.25 3.74
C ARG A 145 3.96 -10.88 5.14
N PHE A 146 3.09 -11.02 6.14
CA PHE A 146 3.40 -10.69 7.52
C PHE A 146 3.69 -11.92 8.40
N ALA A 147 3.75 -13.12 7.83
CA ALA A 147 4.07 -14.36 8.55
C ALA A 147 5.49 -14.43 9.11
N ASN A 148 6.39 -13.55 8.68
CA ASN A 148 7.80 -13.56 9.08
C ASN A 148 8.32 -12.16 9.40
N ALA A 149 8.29 -11.82 10.67
CA ALA A 149 8.78 -10.53 11.15
C ALA A 149 10.31 -10.38 11.04
N SER A 150 11.06 -11.48 10.90
CA SER A 150 12.53 -11.40 10.73
C SER A 150 12.96 -10.79 9.37
N GLN A 151 12.01 -10.56 8.47
CA GLN A 151 12.24 -9.84 7.20
C GLN A 151 11.98 -8.32 7.31
N PHE A 152 11.57 -7.85 8.48
CA PHE A 152 11.29 -6.44 8.72
C PHE A 152 12.41 -5.80 9.51
N THR A 153 12.69 -4.55 9.18
CA THR A 153 13.49 -3.65 10.01
C THR A 153 12.55 -2.63 10.62
N PHE A 154 12.58 -2.50 11.94
CA PHE A 154 11.73 -1.57 12.67
C PHE A 154 12.51 -0.31 13.01
N TYR A 155 12.04 0.83 12.54
CA TYR A 155 12.60 2.15 12.84
C TYR A 155 11.63 2.90 13.73
N PHE A 156 12.10 3.31 14.91
CA PHE A 156 11.38 4.17 15.83
C PHE A 156 12.10 5.51 15.88
N VAL A 157 11.41 6.57 15.51
CA VAL A 157 11.96 7.93 15.46
C VAL A 157 11.05 8.85 16.26
N GLY A 158 11.62 9.57 17.22
CA GLY A 158 10.87 10.50 18.06
C GLY A 158 11.49 10.73 19.41
N ASN A 159 10.75 11.41 20.28
CA ASN A 159 11.15 11.66 21.66
C ASN A 159 10.60 10.54 22.55
N PHE A 160 11.43 9.58 22.87
CA PHE A 160 11.13 8.47 23.79
C PHE A 160 12.39 8.10 24.60
N ASP A 161 12.16 7.55 25.78
CA ASP A 161 13.24 7.02 26.64
C ASP A 161 13.50 5.55 26.33
N GLU A 162 14.77 5.17 26.21
CA GLU A 162 15.17 3.79 25.90
C GLU A 162 14.71 2.80 26.98
N ALA A 163 14.76 3.19 28.24
CA ALA A 163 14.33 2.33 29.35
C ALA A 163 12.82 2.01 29.28
N THR A 164 12.03 2.93 28.73
CA THR A 164 10.58 2.73 28.52
C THR A 164 10.28 1.92 27.28
N ILE A 165 10.96 2.20 26.15
CA ILE A 165 10.61 1.53 24.89
C ILE A 165 11.18 0.12 24.77
N ARG A 166 12.35 -0.16 25.32
CA ARG A 166 13.04 -1.47 25.24
C ARG A 166 12.15 -2.63 25.73
N PRO A 167 11.55 -2.58 26.92
CA PRO A 167 10.68 -3.66 27.39
C PRO A 167 9.46 -3.88 26.48
N LEU A 168 8.92 -2.81 25.88
CA LEU A 168 7.80 -2.90 24.94
C LEU A 168 8.22 -3.55 23.62
N ILE A 169 9.40 -3.22 23.09
CA ILE A 169 9.96 -3.88 21.92
C ILE A 169 10.16 -5.37 22.19
N GLU A 170 10.76 -5.73 23.31
CA GLU A 170 10.97 -7.13 23.70
C GLU A 170 9.64 -7.88 23.83
N LYS A 171 8.65 -7.27 24.47
CA LYS A 171 7.32 -7.85 24.68
C LYS A 171 6.54 -8.05 23.40
N TYR A 172 6.48 -7.05 22.52
CA TYR A 172 5.59 -7.06 21.36
C TYR A 172 6.31 -7.42 20.06
N ILE A 173 7.46 -6.81 19.78
CA ILE A 173 8.22 -7.07 18.54
C ILE A 173 8.99 -8.39 18.66
N GLY A 174 9.59 -8.66 19.83
CA GLY A 174 10.30 -9.92 20.10
C GLY A 174 9.42 -11.15 20.04
N ALA A 175 8.11 -10.99 20.28
CA ALA A 175 7.12 -12.07 20.22
C ALA A 175 6.51 -12.29 18.82
N LEU A 176 6.89 -11.50 17.82
CA LEU A 176 6.35 -11.63 16.46
C LEU A 176 6.78 -12.95 15.80
N PRO A 177 5.94 -13.49 14.89
CA PRO A 177 6.22 -14.75 14.22
C PRO A 177 7.49 -14.69 13.37
N LYS A 178 8.23 -15.78 13.35
CA LYS A 178 9.42 -15.98 12.49
C LYS A 178 9.12 -17.03 11.43
N GLY A 179 9.74 -16.89 10.27
CA GLY A 179 9.52 -17.81 9.15
C GLY A 179 10.66 -17.79 8.14
N LYS A 180 10.45 -18.44 7.00
CA LYS A 180 11.43 -18.44 5.91
C LYS A 180 11.42 -17.10 5.18
N ALA A 181 12.60 -16.61 4.80
CA ALA A 181 12.74 -15.42 3.99
C ALA A 181 12.14 -15.64 2.59
N SER A 182 11.37 -14.67 2.13
CA SER A 182 10.92 -14.63 0.73
C SER A 182 12.04 -14.11 -0.14
N LYS A 183 12.22 -14.69 -1.33
CA LYS A 183 13.07 -14.10 -2.35
C LYS A 183 12.29 -12.97 -3.04
N TRP A 184 12.93 -11.84 -3.28
CA TRP A 184 12.32 -10.83 -4.12
C TRP A 184 12.43 -11.23 -5.60
N VAL A 185 11.49 -10.77 -6.41
CA VAL A 185 11.47 -11.02 -7.85
C VAL A 185 11.47 -9.67 -8.55
N SER A 186 12.46 -9.46 -9.44
CA SER A 186 12.47 -8.26 -10.26
C SER A 186 11.29 -8.26 -11.23
N ALA A 187 10.67 -7.11 -11.39
CA ALA A 187 9.62 -6.88 -12.37
C ALA A 187 9.81 -5.46 -12.90
N ASP A 188 10.36 -5.36 -14.07
CA ASP A 188 10.57 -4.09 -14.75
C ASP A 188 9.88 -4.09 -16.11
N PRO A 189 8.59 -3.70 -16.15
CA PRO A 189 7.81 -3.64 -17.37
C PRO A 189 7.90 -2.30 -18.10
N ILE A 190 8.89 -1.45 -17.80
CA ILE A 190 9.01 -0.13 -18.41
C ILE A 190 9.09 -0.26 -19.93
N ALA A 191 8.31 0.56 -20.63
CA ALA A 191 8.27 0.58 -22.09
C ALA A 191 9.64 0.93 -22.67
N LYS A 192 10.01 0.26 -23.76
CA LYS A 192 11.29 0.47 -24.43
C LYS A 192 11.08 1.29 -25.71
N GLY A 193 12.10 2.09 -26.06
CA GLY A 193 12.07 2.92 -27.25
C GLY A 193 11.16 4.14 -27.11
N ILE A 194 10.77 4.72 -28.23
CA ILE A 194 9.93 5.91 -28.28
C ILE A 194 8.46 5.50 -28.28
N VAL A 195 7.71 5.94 -27.27
CA VAL A 195 6.27 5.73 -27.15
C VAL A 195 5.58 7.09 -27.22
N ASN A 196 4.72 7.29 -28.21
CA ASN A 196 3.91 8.49 -28.36
C ASN A 196 2.44 8.13 -28.19
N VAL A 197 1.78 8.75 -27.23
CA VAL A 197 0.36 8.59 -26.95
C VAL A 197 -0.34 9.93 -27.08
N ASN A 198 -1.34 9.99 -27.94
CA ASN A 198 -2.18 11.17 -28.10
C ASN A 198 -3.64 10.75 -28.03
N PHE A 199 -4.42 11.41 -27.22
CA PHE A 199 -5.87 11.20 -27.17
C PHE A 199 -6.60 12.52 -26.94
N LYS A 200 -7.89 12.51 -27.28
CA LYS A 200 -8.78 13.66 -27.03
C LYS A 200 -9.98 13.17 -26.22
N ARG A 201 -10.37 13.97 -25.25
CA ARG A 201 -11.59 13.79 -24.47
C ARG A 201 -12.45 15.05 -24.54
N LYS A 202 -13.75 14.88 -24.55
CA LYS A 202 -14.70 15.99 -24.42
C LYS A 202 -14.66 16.45 -22.94
N ALA A 203 -14.49 17.75 -22.73
CA ALA A 203 -14.55 18.40 -21.43
C ALA A 203 -15.33 19.70 -21.56
N GLU A 204 -15.95 20.16 -20.48
CA GLU A 204 -16.67 21.44 -20.45
C GLU A 204 -15.73 22.63 -20.70
N THR A 205 -14.53 22.58 -20.10
CA THR A 205 -13.49 23.57 -20.31
C THR A 205 -12.36 22.96 -21.11
N PRO A 206 -11.95 23.58 -22.24
CA PRO A 206 -10.81 23.12 -23.03
C PRO A 206 -9.53 23.10 -22.17
N LYS A 207 -8.83 21.97 -22.16
CA LYS A 207 -7.58 21.78 -21.43
C LYS A 207 -6.62 20.95 -22.27
N ALA A 208 -5.36 21.31 -22.26
CA ALA A 208 -4.28 20.53 -22.85
C ALA A 208 -3.28 20.13 -21.76
N MET A 209 -2.81 18.89 -21.81
CA MET A 209 -1.77 18.36 -20.93
C MET A 209 -0.77 17.62 -21.79
N ALA A 210 0.53 17.79 -21.50
CA ALA A 210 1.62 17.08 -22.14
C ALA A 210 2.61 16.65 -21.05
N SER A 211 3.25 15.51 -21.28
CA SER A 211 4.33 15.02 -20.44
C SER A 211 5.36 14.34 -21.32
N ASP A 212 6.61 14.71 -21.15
CA ASP A 212 7.76 14.02 -21.73
C ASP A 212 8.47 13.28 -20.59
N LEU A 213 8.67 11.98 -20.77
CA LEU A 213 9.33 11.13 -19.79
C LEU A 213 10.56 10.49 -20.43
N TYR A 214 11.68 10.63 -19.76
CA TYR A 214 12.93 9.96 -20.12
C TYR A 214 13.30 9.00 -19.02
N HIS A 215 13.76 7.80 -19.37
CA HIS A 215 14.28 6.84 -18.41
C HIS A 215 15.61 6.26 -18.89
N MET A 216 16.45 5.90 -17.95
CA MET A 216 17.74 5.27 -18.22
C MET A 216 18.07 4.25 -17.12
N PRO A 217 18.82 3.18 -17.42
CA PRO A 217 19.40 2.34 -16.40
C PRO A 217 20.35 3.17 -15.53
N MET A 218 20.21 3.02 -14.22
CA MET A 218 21.08 3.72 -13.27
C MET A 218 21.31 2.83 -12.04
N ASP A 219 22.54 2.73 -11.59
CA ASP A 219 22.84 2.02 -10.34
C ASP A 219 22.34 2.80 -9.14
N TYR A 220 21.71 2.08 -8.22
CA TYR A 220 21.21 2.68 -6.99
C TYR A 220 22.38 2.91 -6.02
N ASN A 221 22.85 4.14 -5.95
CA ASN A 221 23.83 4.62 -4.98
C ASN A 221 23.51 6.09 -4.61
N ILE A 222 24.12 6.59 -3.54
CA ILE A 222 23.81 7.91 -3.02
C ILE A 222 24.15 9.05 -4.02
N GLU A 223 25.21 8.90 -4.79
CA GLU A 223 25.62 9.86 -5.78
C GLU A 223 24.58 9.99 -6.90
N ASN A 224 24.12 8.86 -7.44
CA ASN A 224 23.09 8.83 -8.47
C ASN A 224 21.73 9.34 -7.97
N VAL A 225 21.38 9.07 -6.72
CA VAL A 225 20.13 9.61 -6.12
C VAL A 225 20.22 11.13 -6.03
N VAL A 226 21.35 11.67 -5.56
CA VAL A 226 21.54 13.12 -5.47
C VAL A 226 21.55 13.77 -6.86
N LEU A 227 22.18 13.14 -7.85
CA LEU A 227 22.18 13.63 -9.24
C LEU A 227 20.78 13.62 -9.87
N ALA A 228 19.96 12.61 -9.57
CA ALA A 228 18.60 12.53 -10.08
C ALA A 228 17.66 13.61 -9.47
N ASP A 229 17.94 14.03 -8.23
CA ASP A 229 17.18 15.07 -7.53
C ASP A 229 17.73 16.50 -7.84
N ALA A 230 18.88 16.62 -8.50
CA ALA A 230 19.44 17.91 -8.83
C ALA A 230 18.56 18.61 -9.89
N PRO A 231 18.16 19.87 -9.67
CA PRO A 231 17.43 20.62 -10.69
C PRO A 231 18.31 20.81 -11.93
N GLY A 232 17.76 20.47 -13.10
CA GLY A 232 18.40 20.66 -14.39
C GLY A 232 18.44 22.12 -14.82
#